data_691ccbf53be54f1cbb205c22e2f0a41d
#
_entry.id   691ccbf53be54f1cbb205c22e2f0a41d
#
_cell.length_a   1.000
_cell.length_b   1.000
_cell.length_c   1.000
_cell.angle_alpha   90.00
_cell.angle_beta   90.00
_cell.angle_gamma   90.00
#
_symmetry.space_group_name_H-M   'P 1'
#
loop_
_entity.id
_entity.type
_entity.pdbx_description
1 polymer ?
#
loop_
_entity_poly.entity_id
_entity_poly.type
_entity_poly.pdbx_seq_one_letter_code
_entity_poly.pdbx_strand_id
1 'polypeptide(L)'
;MLRDGTRRSYSLANAPYQEGGIELHIRHMPGGVFTDHVFSTMKEREILRFEGPLGTFFLRDDSTKPVILLASGTGFAPIKSLLEQAFFKNNTREFVLYWGARTKADLYMQDLPEQWALEHSNFKFVPVLSDATSQCNWQGRTGFVHRAVMEDYPDLSKHQVYACGAPIVIDSALRDFTTVCGLPEEEFFADSFTSMADSTPR
;
A
#
# COMPACT_ATOMS: atom_id res chain seq x y z
N MET A 1 -19.28 -2.58 10.69
CA MET A 1 -19.76 -1.96 11.94
C MET A 1 -19.69 -3.03 13.02
N LEU A 2 -19.00 -2.76 14.12
CA LEU A 2 -18.90 -3.67 15.26
C LEU A 2 -20.21 -3.67 16.08
N ARG A 3 -20.36 -4.65 17.01
CA ARG A 3 -21.57 -4.78 17.85
C ARG A 3 -21.85 -3.54 18.72
N ASP A 4 -20.81 -2.79 19.06
CA ASP A 4 -20.87 -1.53 19.82
C ASP A 4 -21.15 -0.29 18.95
N GLY A 5 -21.40 -0.46 17.65
CA GLY A 5 -21.61 0.62 16.69
C GLY A 5 -20.33 1.24 16.13
N THR A 6 -19.15 0.81 16.58
CA THR A 6 -17.86 1.35 16.12
C THR A 6 -17.60 0.96 14.67
N ARG A 7 -17.08 1.90 13.89
CA ARG A 7 -16.66 1.66 12.49
C ARG A 7 -15.13 1.58 12.42
N ARG A 8 -14.64 0.75 11.50
CA ARG A 8 -13.23 0.69 11.10
C ARG A 8 -13.17 0.67 9.59
N SER A 9 -12.22 1.41 9.04
CA SER A 9 -11.97 1.45 7.59
C SER A 9 -10.84 0.50 7.25
N TYR A 10 -11.00 -0.22 6.15
CA TYR A 10 -10.00 -1.09 5.55
C TYR A 10 -10.04 -0.93 4.05
N SER A 11 -8.89 -0.86 3.42
CA SER A 11 -8.80 -0.82 1.96
C SER A 11 -9.10 -2.21 1.38
N LEU A 12 -9.81 -2.23 0.26
CA LEU A 12 -10.05 -3.47 -0.49
C LEU A 12 -8.75 -3.90 -1.18
N ALA A 13 -8.40 -5.17 -1.04
CA ALA A 13 -7.20 -5.75 -1.61
C ALA A 13 -7.46 -6.48 -2.94
N ASN A 14 -8.71 -6.89 -3.21
CA ASN A 14 -9.08 -7.49 -4.47
C ASN A 14 -9.41 -6.43 -5.53
N ALA A 15 -9.07 -6.75 -6.79
CA ALA A 15 -9.37 -5.88 -7.91
C ALA A 15 -10.88 -5.87 -8.25
N PRO A 16 -11.41 -4.78 -8.85
CA PRO A 16 -12.84 -4.66 -9.19
C PRO A 16 -13.41 -5.76 -10.10
N TYR A 17 -12.57 -6.41 -10.93
CA TYR A 17 -13.01 -7.50 -11.79
C TYR A 17 -13.20 -8.83 -11.04
N GLN A 18 -12.66 -8.95 -9.83
CA GLN A 18 -12.75 -10.17 -9.03
C GLN A 18 -14.12 -10.21 -8.32
N GLU A 19 -15.00 -11.04 -8.84
CA GLU A 19 -16.34 -11.24 -8.28
C GLU A 19 -16.34 -12.27 -7.13
N GLY A 20 -17.36 -12.20 -6.28
CA GLY A 20 -17.67 -13.25 -5.29
C GLY A 20 -17.11 -13.06 -3.90
N GLY A 21 -16.34 -12.00 -3.62
CA GLY A 21 -15.83 -11.76 -2.30
C GLY A 21 -15.16 -10.41 -2.10
N ILE A 22 -14.87 -10.11 -0.85
CA ILE A 22 -14.08 -8.96 -0.43
C ILE A 22 -12.82 -9.48 0.25
N GLU A 23 -11.65 -9.02 -0.20
CA GLU A 23 -10.36 -9.31 0.41
C GLU A 23 -9.87 -8.10 1.21
N LEU A 24 -9.52 -8.32 2.49
CA LEU A 24 -8.95 -7.31 3.38
C LEU A 24 -7.62 -7.81 3.94
N HIS A 25 -6.60 -6.96 3.93
CA HIS A 25 -5.34 -7.24 4.61
C HIS A 25 -5.36 -6.59 5.99
N ILE A 26 -5.41 -7.40 7.03
CA ILE A 26 -5.57 -6.93 8.41
C ILE A 26 -4.31 -7.23 9.20
N ARG A 27 -3.67 -6.19 9.72
CA ARG A 27 -2.57 -6.34 10.68
C ARG A 27 -3.14 -6.44 12.09
N HIS A 28 -2.67 -7.40 12.88
CA HIS A 28 -3.03 -7.48 14.29
C HIS A 28 -2.44 -6.28 15.06
N MET A 29 -3.31 -5.57 15.72
CA MET A 29 -2.98 -4.47 16.63
C MET A 29 -3.46 -4.86 18.02
N PRO A 30 -2.57 -5.32 18.93
CA PRO A 30 -2.95 -5.73 20.27
C PRO A 30 -3.75 -4.65 21.01
N GLY A 31 -4.89 -5.01 21.59
CA GLY A 31 -5.86 -4.08 22.21
C GLY A 31 -6.83 -3.43 21.22
N GLY A 32 -6.70 -3.69 19.92
CA GLY A 32 -7.65 -3.23 18.92
C GLY A 32 -8.90 -4.09 18.87
N VAL A 33 -10.06 -3.53 19.21
CA VAL A 33 -11.34 -4.26 19.34
C VAL A 33 -11.62 -5.17 18.12
N PHE A 34 -11.46 -4.65 16.91
CA PHE A 34 -11.73 -5.44 15.70
C PHE A 34 -10.60 -6.42 15.38
N THR A 35 -9.35 -5.98 15.48
CA THR A 35 -8.21 -6.84 15.14
C THR A 35 -8.07 -7.99 16.14
N ASP A 36 -8.25 -7.74 17.45
CA ASP A 36 -8.27 -8.81 18.45
C ASP A 36 -9.41 -9.79 18.17
N HIS A 37 -10.60 -9.31 17.78
CA HIS A 37 -11.70 -10.17 17.38
C HIS A 37 -11.33 -11.05 16.18
N VAL A 38 -10.77 -10.47 15.12
CA VAL A 38 -10.36 -11.20 13.91
C VAL A 38 -9.34 -12.29 14.22
N PHE A 39 -8.33 -12.00 15.05
CA PHE A 39 -7.22 -12.92 15.29
C PHE A 39 -7.44 -13.91 16.44
N SER A 40 -8.48 -13.74 17.27
CA SER A 40 -8.70 -14.61 18.44
C SER A 40 -10.05 -15.29 18.49
N THR A 41 -11.15 -14.63 18.10
CA THR A 41 -12.51 -15.13 18.38
C THR A 41 -13.40 -15.24 17.14
N MET A 42 -13.07 -14.60 16.04
CA MET A 42 -13.82 -14.66 14.78
C MET A 42 -13.87 -16.09 14.26
N LYS A 43 -15.05 -16.50 13.82
CA LYS A 43 -15.28 -17.83 13.23
C LYS A 43 -15.69 -17.69 11.77
N GLU A 44 -15.40 -18.75 11.01
CA GLU A 44 -15.95 -18.87 9.64
C GLU A 44 -17.47 -18.71 9.65
N ARG A 45 -17.98 -18.05 8.62
CA ARG A 45 -19.42 -17.71 8.44
C ARG A 45 -19.96 -16.70 9.45
N GLU A 46 -19.11 -16.01 10.19
CA GLU A 46 -19.56 -14.89 11.01
C GLU A 46 -20.05 -13.74 10.12
N ILE A 47 -21.19 -13.14 10.50
CA ILE A 47 -21.78 -12.05 9.71
C ILE A 47 -21.12 -10.74 10.10
N LEU A 48 -20.41 -10.13 9.13
CA LEU A 48 -19.89 -8.78 9.22
C LEU A 48 -20.76 -7.83 8.40
N ARG A 49 -20.96 -6.62 8.92
CA ARG A 49 -21.63 -5.55 8.19
C ARG A 49 -20.58 -4.55 7.71
N PHE A 50 -20.59 -4.24 6.44
CA PHE A 50 -19.70 -3.23 5.85
C PHE A 50 -20.49 -2.28 4.94
N GLU A 51 -19.89 -1.14 4.67
CA GLU A 51 -20.34 -0.13 3.72
C GLU A 51 -19.18 0.17 2.78
N GLY A 52 -19.38 0.10 1.48
CA GLY A 52 -18.33 0.35 0.49
C GLY A 52 -18.76 -0.08 -0.92
N PRO A 53 -17.85 0.11 -1.91
CA PRO A 53 -16.57 0.78 -1.78
C PRO A 53 -16.70 2.29 -1.56
N LEU A 54 -15.78 2.87 -0.78
CA LEU A 54 -15.69 4.31 -0.52
C LEU A 54 -14.28 4.80 -0.85
N GLY A 55 -14.13 6.11 -1.02
CA GLY A 55 -12.83 6.76 -1.25
C GLY A 55 -12.51 7.00 -2.73
N THR A 56 -11.34 7.61 -2.96
CA THR A 56 -10.90 8.11 -4.27
C THR A 56 -9.53 7.58 -4.69
N PHE A 57 -9.03 6.54 -4.02
CA PHE A 57 -7.76 5.92 -4.32
C PHE A 57 -7.92 4.88 -5.44
N PHE A 58 -7.86 5.35 -6.67
CA PHE A 58 -7.95 4.54 -7.89
C PHE A 58 -7.00 5.07 -8.96
N LEU A 59 -6.56 4.20 -9.87
CA LEU A 59 -5.67 4.56 -10.96
C LEU A 59 -6.37 5.52 -11.92
N ARG A 60 -5.70 6.62 -12.27
CA ARG A 60 -6.21 7.60 -13.25
C ARG A 60 -6.00 7.03 -14.66
N ASP A 61 -7.10 6.61 -15.28
CA ASP A 61 -7.10 5.95 -16.60
C ASP A 61 -6.86 6.94 -17.76
N ASP A 62 -7.03 8.23 -17.51
CA ASP A 62 -6.81 9.33 -18.46
C ASP A 62 -5.33 9.75 -18.59
N SER A 63 -4.43 9.16 -17.81
CA SER A 63 -3.01 9.46 -17.82
C SER A 63 -2.19 8.31 -18.43
N THR A 64 -1.15 8.68 -19.18
CA THR A 64 -0.15 7.73 -19.71
C THR A 64 1.20 7.82 -18.97
N LYS A 65 1.31 8.66 -17.94
CA LYS A 65 2.54 8.85 -17.16
C LYS A 65 2.95 7.55 -16.47
N PRO A 66 4.25 7.28 -16.35
CA PRO A 66 4.76 6.17 -15.54
C PRO A 66 4.34 6.34 -14.07
N VAL A 67 4.17 5.23 -13.38
CA VAL A 67 3.58 5.17 -12.03
C VAL A 67 4.57 4.64 -11.03
N ILE A 68 4.81 5.41 -9.98
CA ILE A 68 5.45 4.96 -8.76
C ILE A 68 4.37 4.59 -7.74
N LEU A 69 4.42 3.35 -7.27
CA LEU A 69 3.54 2.83 -6.23
C LEU A 69 4.37 2.71 -4.94
N LEU A 70 3.95 3.36 -3.87
CA LEU A 70 4.64 3.32 -2.59
C LEU A 70 3.72 2.70 -1.54
N ALA A 71 4.07 1.51 -1.07
CA ALA A 71 3.38 0.82 0.01
C ALA A 71 4.17 0.88 1.31
N SER A 72 3.48 1.05 2.45
CA SER A 72 4.05 0.83 3.77
C SER A 72 3.19 -0.18 4.53
N GLY A 73 3.78 -1.31 4.92
CA GLY A 73 3.07 -2.39 5.61
C GLY A 73 1.83 -2.88 4.83
N THR A 74 0.66 -2.85 5.47
CA THR A 74 -0.62 -3.23 4.84
C THR A 74 -1.14 -2.22 3.80
N GLY A 75 -0.44 -1.11 3.59
CA GLY A 75 -0.67 -0.23 2.44
C GLY A 75 -0.47 -0.94 1.09
N PHE A 76 0.10 -2.13 1.09
CA PHE A 76 0.13 -3.00 -0.08
C PHE A 76 -1.27 -3.43 -0.54
N ALA A 77 -2.27 -3.53 0.35
CA ALA A 77 -3.61 -4.00 -0.01
C ALA A 77 -4.27 -3.21 -1.16
N PRO A 78 -4.48 -1.89 -1.08
CA PRO A 78 -5.08 -1.15 -2.19
C PRO A 78 -4.16 -1.06 -3.40
N ILE A 79 -2.84 -1.08 -3.21
CA ILE A 79 -1.88 -1.12 -4.33
C ILE A 79 -1.96 -2.44 -5.08
N LYS A 80 -2.14 -3.57 -4.38
CA LYS A 80 -2.43 -4.86 -5.00
C LYS A 80 -3.67 -4.77 -5.90
N SER A 81 -4.77 -4.22 -5.37
CA SER A 81 -6.00 -4.01 -6.13
C SER A 81 -5.78 -3.17 -7.41
N LEU A 82 -5.01 -2.07 -7.32
CA LEU A 82 -4.67 -1.22 -8.46
C LEU A 82 -3.86 -1.98 -9.53
N LEU A 83 -2.83 -2.72 -9.11
CA LEU A 83 -1.96 -3.46 -10.03
C LEU A 83 -2.70 -4.60 -10.72
N GLU A 84 -3.45 -5.41 -9.98
CA GLU A 84 -4.25 -6.49 -10.57
C GLU A 84 -5.26 -5.96 -11.60
N GLN A 85 -5.92 -4.83 -11.30
CA GLN A 85 -6.81 -4.17 -12.25
C GLN A 85 -6.08 -3.65 -13.48
N ALA A 86 -4.87 -3.06 -13.30
CA ALA A 86 -4.04 -2.58 -14.41
C ALA A 86 -3.60 -3.74 -15.31
N PHE A 87 -3.16 -4.85 -14.75
CA PHE A 87 -2.77 -6.05 -15.48
C PHE A 87 -3.95 -6.67 -16.23
N PHE A 88 -5.09 -6.80 -15.57
CA PHE A 88 -6.32 -7.30 -16.20
C PHE A 88 -6.75 -6.46 -17.42
N LYS A 89 -6.61 -5.14 -17.33
CA LYS A 89 -6.88 -4.20 -18.42
C LYS A 89 -5.77 -4.13 -19.48
N ASN A 90 -4.70 -4.92 -19.34
CA ASN A 90 -3.50 -4.82 -20.18
C ASN A 90 -2.94 -3.38 -20.27
N ASN A 91 -2.89 -2.69 -19.14
CA ASN A 91 -2.36 -1.33 -19.08
C ASN A 91 -0.85 -1.36 -19.38
N THR A 92 -0.42 -0.56 -20.36
CA THR A 92 0.95 -0.55 -20.86
C THR A 92 1.87 0.46 -20.18
N ARG A 93 1.36 1.22 -19.20
CA ARG A 93 2.18 2.14 -18.41
C ARG A 93 3.29 1.40 -17.67
N GLU A 94 4.39 2.06 -17.43
CA GLU A 94 5.41 1.54 -16.52
C GLU A 94 4.94 1.68 -15.06
N PHE A 95 5.07 0.60 -14.30
CA PHE A 95 4.75 0.54 -12.86
C PHE A 95 5.99 0.11 -12.09
N VAL A 96 6.31 0.85 -11.02
CA VAL A 96 7.35 0.45 -10.08
C VAL A 96 6.78 0.46 -8.67
N LEU A 97 6.73 -0.70 -8.03
CA LEU A 97 6.30 -0.85 -6.65
C LEU A 97 7.48 -0.79 -5.69
N TYR A 98 7.50 0.20 -4.83
CA TYR A 98 8.34 0.25 -3.63
C TYR A 98 7.51 -0.16 -2.42
N TRP A 99 7.85 -1.30 -1.81
CA TRP A 99 7.15 -1.76 -0.62
C TRP A 99 8.06 -1.71 0.60
N GLY A 100 7.79 -0.74 1.47
CA GLY A 100 8.50 -0.52 2.73
C GLY A 100 7.93 -1.36 3.86
N ALA A 101 8.80 -2.04 4.58
CA ALA A 101 8.49 -2.79 5.77
C ALA A 101 9.60 -2.60 6.82
N ARG A 102 9.34 -2.94 8.08
CA ARG A 102 10.38 -2.93 9.10
C ARG A 102 11.30 -4.14 8.95
N THR A 103 10.72 -5.31 8.89
CA THR A 103 11.42 -6.60 8.80
C THR A 103 10.93 -7.39 7.59
N LYS A 104 11.65 -8.45 7.22
CA LYS A 104 11.26 -9.32 6.12
C LYS A 104 9.90 -9.98 6.34
N ALA A 105 9.56 -10.33 7.57
CA ALA A 105 8.26 -10.93 7.91
C ALA A 105 7.08 -9.98 7.68
N ASP A 106 7.31 -8.66 7.70
CA ASP A 106 6.28 -7.66 7.43
C ASP A 106 5.96 -7.51 5.92
N LEU A 107 6.79 -8.08 5.03
CA LEU A 107 6.51 -8.24 3.60
C LEU A 107 5.69 -9.51 3.37
N TYR A 108 4.54 -9.59 3.98
CA TYR A 108 3.71 -10.79 4.19
C TYR A 108 3.21 -11.51 2.92
N MET A 109 3.34 -10.89 1.75
CA MET A 109 2.98 -11.44 0.42
C MET A 109 4.07 -11.13 -0.61
N GLN A 110 5.34 -11.10 -0.22
CA GLN A 110 6.46 -10.70 -1.09
C GLN A 110 6.52 -11.51 -2.39
N ASP A 111 6.19 -12.79 -2.33
CA ASP A 111 6.23 -13.70 -3.49
C ASP A 111 5.30 -13.25 -4.62
N LEU A 112 4.18 -12.57 -4.29
CA LEU A 112 3.21 -12.12 -5.28
C LEU A 112 3.76 -11.02 -6.21
N PRO A 113 4.29 -9.89 -5.73
CA PRO A 113 4.89 -8.89 -6.61
C PRO A 113 6.21 -9.38 -7.25
N GLU A 114 6.93 -10.34 -6.67
CA GLU A 114 8.05 -11.00 -7.33
C GLU A 114 7.58 -11.79 -8.55
N GLN A 115 6.49 -12.55 -8.43
CA GLN A 115 5.88 -13.25 -9.55
C GLN A 115 5.41 -12.26 -10.64
N TRP A 116 4.71 -11.19 -10.29
CA TRP A 116 4.29 -10.18 -11.25
C TRP A 116 5.46 -9.55 -12.02
N ALA A 117 6.61 -9.36 -11.38
CA ALA A 117 7.80 -8.83 -12.04
C ALA A 117 8.37 -9.80 -13.10
N LEU A 118 8.09 -11.10 -12.99
CA LEU A 118 8.44 -12.08 -14.01
C LEU A 118 7.41 -12.15 -15.14
N GLU A 119 6.13 -11.89 -14.84
CA GLU A 119 5.01 -12.01 -15.78
C GLU A 119 4.78 -10.74 -16.61
N HIS A 120 5.10 -9.55 -16.06
CA HIS A 120 4.80 -8.26 -16.65
C HIS A 120 6.07 -7.44 -16.88
N SER A 121 6.51 -7.31 -18.13
CA SER A 121 7.74 -6.59 -18.49
C SER A 121 7.72 -5.08 -18.18
N ASN A 122 6.52 -4.51 -17.98
CA ASN A 122 6.32 -3.11 -17.60
C ASN A 122 6.15 -2.91 -16.08
N PHE A 123 6.41 -3.93 -15.27
CA PHE A 123 6.35 -3.87 -13.82
C PHE A 123 7.70 -4.19 -13.18
N LYS A 124 8.04 -3.43 -12.13
CA LYS A 124 9.22 -3.67 -11.29
C LYS A 124 8.82 -3.67 -9.82
N PHE A 125 9.49 -4.50 -9.02
CA PHE A 125 9.29 -4.59 -7.57
C PHE A 125 10.58 -4.28 -6.82
N VAL A 126 10.51 -3.37 -5.86
CA VAL A 126 11.63 -2.95 -5.00
C VAL A 126 11.21 -3.05 -3.53
N PRO A 127 11.48 -4.17 -2.86
CA PRO A 127 11.26 -4.28 -1.43
C PRO A 127 12.33 -3.51 -0.65
N VAL A 128 11.91 -2.80 0.42
CA VAL A 128 12.79 -1.96 1.24
C VAL A 128 12.57 -2.25 2.72
N LEU A 129 13.62 -2.58 3.47
CA LEU A 129 13.53 -2.81 4.90
C LEU A 129 14.16 -1.66 5.69
N SER A 130 13.40 -1.06 6.62
CA SER A 130 13.91 0.00 7.48
C SER A 130 14.70 -0.53 8.68
N ASP A 131 14.49 -1.78 9.06
CA ASP A 131 15.04 -2.41 10.28
C ASP A 131 15.68 -3.76 9.94
N ALA A 132 16.44 -3.79 8.83
CA ALA A 132 17.16 -4.99 8.40
C ALA A 132 18.32 -5.25 9.36
N THR A 133 18.33 -6.45 9.95
CA THR A 133 19.42 -6.90 10.80
C THR A 133 20.34 -7.85 10.04
N SER A 134 21.59 -8.00 10.50
CA SER A 134 22.53 -8.98 9.93
C SER A 134 22.02 -10.43 9.98
N GLN A 135 21.07 -10.73 10.89
CA GLN A 135 20.50 -12.06 11.07
C GLN A 135 19.43 -12.43 10.03
N CYS A 136 18.82 -11.45 9.32
CA CYS A 136 17.75 -11.74 8.38
C CYS A 136 18.22 -12.09 6.96
N ASN A 137 19.56 -12.13 6.71
CA ASN A 137 20.15 -12.37 5.38
C ASN A 137 19.50 -11.55 4.25
N TRP A 138 19.12 -10.31 4.56
CA TRP A 138 18.50 -9.42 3.59
C TRP A 138 19.52 -8.96 2.55
N GLN A 139 19.17 -9.13 1.26
CA GLN A 139 20.00 -8.72 0.13
C GLN A 139 19.39 -7.54 -0.65
N GLY A 140 18.16 -7.13 -0.27
CA GLY A 140 17.46 -6.01 -0.89
C GLY A 140 17.86 -4.66 -0.29
N ARG A 141 17.11 -3.62 -0.64
CA ARG A 141 17.36 -2.26 -0.17
C ARG A 141 17.05 -2.11 1.32
N THR A 142 17.78 -1.21 1.97
CA THR A 142 17.59 -0.86 3.39
C THR A 142 17.32 0.64 3.53
N GLY A 143 16.65 1.02 4.62
CA GLY A 143 16.31 2.40 4.93
C GLY A 143 14.84 2.74 4.71
N PHE A 144 14.54 4.02 4.54
CA PHE A 144 13.16 4.48 4.35
C PHE A 144 12.73 4.35 2.89
N VAL A 145 11.54 3.80 2.68
CA VAL A 145 11.02 3.47 1.35
C VAL A 145 10.94 4.69 0.41
N HIS A 146 10.54 5.87 0.90
CA HIS A 146 10.51 7.08 0.08
C HIS A 146 11.92 7.54 -0.34
N ARG A 147 12.95 7.31 0.48
CA ARG A 147 14.34 7.61 0.12
C ARG A 147 14.84 6.71 -1.01
N ALA A 148 14.47 5.43 -0.99
CA ALA A 148 14.79 4.52 -2.08
C ALA A 148 14.18 4.99 -3.42
N VAL A 149 12.96 5.53 -3.40
CA VAL A 149 12.34 6.16 -4.58
C VAL A 149 13.18 7.34 -5.06
N MET A 150 13.56 8.26 -4.17
CA MET A 150 14.34 9.47 -4.51
C MET A 150 15.71 9.15 -5.10
N GLU A 151 16.35 8.07 -4.62
CA GLU A 151 17.65 7.62 -5.14
C GLU A 151 17.53 7.11 -6.57
N ASP A 152 16.45 6.38 -6.90
CA ASP A 152 16.23 5.82 -8.23
C ASP A 152 15.59 6.83 -9.19
N TYR A 153 14.78 7.74 -8.65
CA TYR A 153 14.01 8.74 -9.40
C TYR A 153 14.23 10.15 -8.81
N PRO A 154 15.40 10.76 -9.05
CA PRO A 154 15.69 12.12 -8.57
C PRO A 154 14.81 13.20 -9.23
N ASP A 155 14.16 12.88 -10.36
CA ASP A 155 13.17 13.70 -11.05
C ASP A 155 11.87 12.91 -11.24
N LEU A 156 10.81 13.34 -10.54
CA LEU A 156 9.46 12.78 -10.61
C LEU A 156 8.48 13.70 -11.40
N SER A 157 8.95 14.75 -12.05
CA SER A 157 8.10 15.76 -12.71
C SER A 157 7.16 15.19 -13.78
N LYS A 158 7.47 13.99 -14.30
CA LYS A 158 6.69 13.29 -15.34
C LYS A 158 5.99 12.03 -14.84
N HIS A 159 5.97 11.80 -13.52
CA HIS A 159 5.39 10.60 -12.92
C HIS A 159 4.06 10.88 -12.24
N GLN A 160 3.32 9.82 -11.97
CA GLN A 160 2.26 9.78 -10.96
C GLN A 160 2.73 8.92 -9.79
N VAL A 161 2.41 9.33 -8.57
CA VAL A 161 2.71 8.58 -7.36
C VAL A 161 1.41 8.17 -6.67
N TYR A 162 1.29 6.90 -6.35
CA TYR A 162 0.21 6.34 -5.54
C TYR A 162 0.81 5.77 -4.26
N ALA A 163 0.54 6.41 -3.13
CA ALA A 163 1.16 6.09 -1.85
C ALA A 163 0.12 5.64 -0.83
N CYS A 164 0.36 4.50 -0.17
CA CYS A 164 -0.57 3.98 0.83
C CYS A 164 0.17 3.39 2.04
N GLY A 165 -0.36 3.67 3.25
CA GLY A 165 0.15 3.13 4.50
C GLY A 165 0.23 4.11 5.65
N ALA A 166 1.27 4.01 6.48
CA ALA A 166 1.43 4.82 7.68
C ALA A 166 1.55 6.32 7.36
N PRO A 167 0.84 7.21 8.11
CA PRO A 167 0.84 8.66 7.87
C PRO A 167 2.22 9.26 7.75
N ILE A 168 3.12 8.93 8.67
CA ILE A 168 4.50 9.46 8.66
C ILE A 168 5.28 9.15 7.38
N VAL A 169 5.01 7.99 6.77
CA VAL A 169 5.65 7.59 5.51
C VAL A 169 5.06 8.38 4.35
N ILE A 170 3.73 8.51 4.32
CA ILE A 170 3.00 9.24 3.27
C ILE A 170 3.35 10.73 3.28
N ASP A 171 3.33 11.36 4.47
CA ASP A 171 3.64 12.79 4.64
C ASP A 171 5.12 13.08 4.27
N SER A 172 6.03 12.18 4.64
CA SER A 172 7.45 12.32 4.26
C SER A 172 7.64 12.17 2.75
N ALA A 173 6.94 11.20 2.13
CA ALA A 173 6.99 11.01 0.67
C ALA A 173 6.43 12.22 -0.07
N LEU A 174 5.24 12.71 0.30
CA LEU A 174 4.62 13.88 -0.31
C LEU A 174 5.56 15.07 -0.27
N ARG A 175 6.03 15.42 0.94
CA ARG A 175 6.93 16.56 1.13
C ARG A 175 8.20 16.44 0.28
N ASP A 176 8.90 15.30 0.39
CA ASP A 176 10.21 15.14 -0.24
C ASP A 176 10.10 15.01 -1.77
N PHE A 177 9.06 14.34 -2.27
CA PHE A 177 8.86 14.20 -3.73
C PHE A 177 8.46 15.52 -4.39
N THR A 178 7.64 16.34 -3.72
CA THR A 178 7.24 17.63 -4.28
C THR A 178 8.35 18.67 -4.17
N THR A 179 9.06 18.73 -3.02
CA THR A 179 10.07 19.78 -2.79
C THR A 179 11.45 19.47 -3.37
N VAL A 180 11.79 18.18 -3.52
CA VAL A 180 13.14 17.75 -3.94
C VAL A 180 13.14 17.13 -5.33
N CYS A 181 12.15 16.25 -5.62
CA CYS A 181 12.09 15.52 -6.89
C CYS A 181 11.17 16.15 -7.95
N GLY A 182 10.60 17.33 -7.67
CA GLY A 182 9.81 18.09 -8.63
C GLY A 182 8.47 17.45 -9.03
N LEU A 183 7.94 16.53 -8.21
CA LEU A 183 6.62 15.94 -8.44
C LEU A 183 5.54 17.04 -8.31
N PRO A 184 4.65 17.23 -9.30
CA PRO A 184 3.47 18.08 -9.12
C PRO A 184 2.57 17.51 -8.03
N GLU A 185 2.09 18.35 -7.10
CA GLU A 185 1.30 17.89 -5.95
C GLU A 185 0.01 17.17 -6.39
N GLU A 186 -0.62 17.62 -7.47
CA GLU A 186 -1.80 17.01 -8.08
C GLU A 186 -1.57 15.60 -8.66
N GLU A 187 -0.31 15.20 -8.82
CA GLU A 187 0.09 13.86 -9.29
C GLU A 187 0.45 12.91 -8.12
N PHE A 188 0.28 13.36 -6.88
CA PHE A 188 0.44 12.54 -5.68
C PHE A 188 -0.92 12.12 -5.13
N PHE A 189 -1.24 10.84 -5.25
CA PHE A 189 -2.47 10.22 -4.76
C PHE A 189 -2.17 9.38 -3.52
N ALA A 190 -2.85 9.64 -2.42
CA ALA A 190 -2.56 8.99 -1.15
C ALA A 190 -3.79 8.39 -0.47
N ASP A 191 -3.57 7.25 0.20
CA ASP A 191 -4.49 6.68 1.19
C ASP A 191 -3.72 6.44 2.49
N SER A 192 -3.86 7.38 3.44
CA SER A 192 -3.13 7.38 4.70
C SER A 192 -3.93 6.68 5.79
N PHE A 193 -3.36 5.66 6.40
CA PHE A 193 -4.01 4.85 7.44
C PHE A 193 -3.92 5.53 8.81
N THR A 194 -4.90 6.36 9.14
CA THR A 194 -5.00 6.95 10.47
C THR A 194 -5.50 5.93 11.48
N SER A 195 -4.78 5.75 12.58
CA SER A 195 -5.24 5.00 13.75
C SER A 195 -5.87 5.95 14.78
N MET A 196 -6.68 5.39 15.73
CA MET A 196 -7.19 6.20 16.85
C MET A 196 -6.06 6.80 17.70
N ALA A 197 -4.88 6.19 17.72
CA ALA A 197 -3.70 6.72 18.40
C ALA A 197 -3.16 8.00 17.72
N ASP A 198 -3.35 8.13 16.40
CA ASP A 198 -2.92 9.30 15.63
C ASP A 198 -3.92 10.46 15.74
N SER A 199 -5.13 10.20 16.25
CA SER A 199 -6.23 11.18 16.38
C SER A 199 -6.23 11.94 17.70
N THR A 200 -5.28 11.66 18.62
CA THR A 200 -5.16 12.39 19.88
C THR A 200 -4.30 13.63 19.64
N PRO A 201 -4.81 14.86 19.80
CA PRO A 201 -4.01 16.08 19.72
C PRO A 201 -2.91 16.04 20.79
N ARG A 202 -1.68 16.31 20.39
CA ARG A 202 -0.57 16.54 21.32
C ARG A 202 -0.66 17.93 21.91
#